data_24715d52a85f62dc863d364894d4188f
#
_entry.id   24715d52a85f62dc863d364894d4188f
#
_cell.length_a   1.000
_cell.length_b   1.000
_cell.length_c   1.000
_cell.angle_alpha   90.00
_cell.angle_beta   90.00
_cell.angle_gamma   90.00
#
_symmetry.space_group_name_H-M   'P 1'
#
loop_
_entity.id
_entity.type
_entity.pdbx_description
1 polymer ?
#
loop_
_entity_poly.entity_id
_entity_poly.type
_entity_poly.pdbx_seq_one_letter_code
_entity_poly.pdbx_strand_id
1 'polypeptide(L)'
;AGSSSGNVTIDNITISGSMSFDKMGENIGGILGYANNGVQKITNITTNLSINGANTKVGGVVGYVENSTFECSQFTVNTNQFAINGNSYIGAIAGKTYNSGFSISDVSINHIMTEQDKDVLVIYATNQFVGGIIGCAEQCKESSLSNVLVRTSVGSSGTGSDSDTGKYVGGLIGYCNTSNKIDICDTKISSQ
;
A
#
# COMPACT_ATOMS: atom_id res chain seq x y z
N ALA A 1 -2.96 -5.36 -14.10
CA ALA A 1 -2.96 -6.10 -12.83
C ALA A 1 -3.71 -7.41 -12.99
N GLY A 2 -3.11 -8.49 -12.60
CA GLY A 2 -3.69 -9.83 -12.66
C GLY A 2 -4.13 -10.32 -11.27
N SER A 3 -4.70 -11.51 -11.23
CA SER A 3 -4.95 -12.24 -9.99
C SER A 3 -4.05 -13.45 -9.89
N SER A 4 -3.71 -13.86 -8.67
CA SER A 4 -3.00 -15.09 -8.40
C SER A 4 -3.78 -15.95 -7.40
N SER A 5 -3.71 -17.26 -7.61
CA SER A 5 -4.15 -18.26 -6.64
C SER A 5 -3.06 -19.31 -6.53
N GLY A 6 -2.54 -19.51 -5.32
CA GLY A 6 -1.37 -20.34 -5.06
C GLY A 6 -0.08 -19.53 -4.87
N ASN A 7 1.06 -20.20 -4.98
CA ASN A 7 2.36 -19.58 -4.73
C ASN A 7 2.84 -18.79 -5.93
N VAL A 8 3.28 -17.54 -5.67
CA VAL A 8 3.89 -16.67 -6.67
C VAL A 8 5.23 -16.15 -6.14
N THR A 9 6.25 -16.21 -6.98
CA THR A 9 7.55 -15.58 -6.70
C THR A 9 7.89 -14.64 -7.84
N ILE A 10 8.12 -13.37 -7.52
CA ILE A 10 8.51 -12.32 -8.46
C ILE A 10 9.73 -11.62 -7.88
N ASP A 11 10.78 -11.50 -8.66
CA ASP A 11 12.02 -10.88 -8.23
C ASP A 11 12.60 -9.98 -9.31
N ASN A 12 13.31 -8.94 -8.87
CA ASN A 12 14.06 -8.02 -9.72
C ASN A 12 13.20 -7.34 -10.79
N ILE A 13 12.21 -6.56 -10.32
CA ILE A 13 11.26 -5.89 -11.20
C ILE A 13 11.37 -4.36 -11.11
N THR A 14 11.32 -3.71 -12.26
CA THR A 14 11.14 -2.27 -12.36
C THR A 14 9.76 -1.96 -12.91
N ILE A 15 9.00 -1.13 -12.21
CA ILE A 15 7.65 -0.73 -12.62
C ILE A 15 7.63 0.77 -12.82
N SER A 16 7.17 1.21 -13.99
CA SER A 16 7.07 2.63 -14.30
C SER A 16 5.81 2.95 -15.11
N GLY A 17 5.41 4.20 -15.08
CA GLY A 17 4.26 4.70 -15.83
C GLY A 17 3.06 5.06 -14.96
N SER A 18 1.90 5.20 -15.59
CA SER A 18 0.68 5.57 -14.89
C SER A 18 -0.49 4.65 -15.27
N MET A 19 -1.33 4.38 -14.27
CA MET A 19 -2.61 3.71 -14.44
C MET A 19 -3.72 4.66 -13.98
N SER A 20 -4.72 4.88 -14.84
CA SER A 20 -5.89 5.71 -14.54
C SER A 20 -7.16 4.89 -14.65
N PHE A 21 -8.09 5.12 -13.72
CA PHE A 21 -9.34 4.37 -13.62
C PHE A 21 -10.52 5.32 -13.45
N ASP A 22 -11.63 5.05 -14.10
CA ASP A 22 -12.88 5.82 -14.01
C ASP A 22 -13.72 5.40 -12.78
N LYS A 23 -13.11 5.42 -11.59
CA LYS A 23 -13.77 5.11 -10.29
C LYS A 23 -14.36 3.69 -10.14
N MET A 24 -14.20 2.81 -11.10
CA MET A 24 -14.75 1.44 -11.08
C MET A 24 -13.70 0.37 -10.77
N GLY A 25 -12.42 0.72 -10.75
CA GLY A 25 -11.34 -0.23 -10.53
C GLY A 25 -11.28 -0.69 -9.07
N GLU A 26 -11.36 -1.99 -8.84
CA GLU A 26 -11.16 -2.62 -7.53
C GLU A 26 -9.96 -3.56 -7.56
N ASN A 27 -9.33 -3.76 -6.40
CA ASN A 27 -8.17 -4.64 -6.24
C ASN A 27 -7.05 -4.29 -7.24
N ILE A 28 -6.58 -3.07 -7.17
CA ILE A 28 -5.56 -2.53 -8.09
C ILE A 28 -4.19 -2.61 -7.43
N GLY A 29 -3.27 -3.30 -8.09
CA GLY A 29 -1.87 -3.35 -7.70
C GLY A 29 -0.96 -3.16 -8.91
N GLY A 30 0.20 -2.57 -8.70
CA GLY A 30 1.20 -2.41 -9.76
C GLY A 30 1.68 -3.76 -10.30
N ILE A 31 1.67 -4.81 -9.47
CA ILE A 31 2.08 -6.18 -9.84
C ILE A 31 0.87 -7.11 -9.81
N LEU A 32 0.20 -7.22 -8.68
CA LEU A 32 -0.97 -8.09 -8.50
C LEU A 32 -2.19 -7.27 -8.09
N GLY A 33 -3.31 -7.41 -8.79
CA GLY A 33 -4.57 -6.84 -8.35
C GLY A 33 -5.12 -7.58 -7.13
N TYR A 34 -5.15 -8.91 -7.19
CA TYR A 34 -5.67 -9.79 -6.15
C TYR A 34 -4.79 -11.03 -5.96
N ALA A 35 -4.51 -11.36 -4.72
CA ALA A 35 -3.76 -12.54 -4.32
C ALA A 35 -4.57 -13.35 -3.30
N ASN A 36 -4.82 -14.61 -3.60
CA ASN A 36 -5.63 -15.51 -2.77
C ASN A 36 -4.98 -16.90 -2.67
N ASN A 37 -4.87 -17.40 -1.46
CA ASN A 37 -4.27 -18.67 -1.09
C ASN A 37 -2.80 -18.83 -1.52
N GLY A 38 -1.96 -19.30 -0.63
CA GLY A 38 -0.54 -19.56 -0.87
C GLY A 38 0.40 -18.45 -0.41
N VAL A 39 1.62 -18.50 -0.91
CA VAL A 39 2.69 -17.55 -0.58
C VAL A 39 2.93 -16.63 -1.78
N GLN A 40 2.82 -15.34 -1.55
CA GLN A 40 3.12 -14.30 -2.52
C GLN A 40 4.43 -13.64 -2.12
N LYS A 41 5.51 -13.97 -2.79
CA LYS A 41 6.83 -13.43 -2.53
C LYS A 41 7.25 -12.49 -3.65
N ILE A 42 7.40 -11.21 -3.34
CA ILE A 42 7.74 -10.17 -4.31
C ILE A 42 8.92 -9.36 -3.75
N THR A 43 10.05 -9.43 -4.42
CA THR A 43 11.31 -8.89 -3.93
C THR A 43 12.00 -8.01 -4.95
N ASN A 44 12.90 -7.15 -4.47
CA ASN A 44 13.79 -6.33 -5.29
C ASN A 44 13.03 -5.47 -6.32
N ILE A 45 12.19 -4.57 -5.80
CA ILE A 45 11.28 -3.75 -6.60
C ILE A 45 11.77 -2.31 -6.64
N THR A 46 11.93 -1.75 -7.83
CA THR A 46 12.09 -0.32 -8.04
C THR A 46 10.87 0.23 -8.76
N THR A 47 10.28 1.31 -8.26
CA THR A 47 9.07 1.84 -8.88
C THR A 47 8.99 3.36 -8.89
N ASN A 48 8.43 3.89 -9.99
CA ASN A 48 7.94 5.26 -10.13
C ASN A 48 6.47 5.26 -10.62
N LEU A 49 5.73 4.22 -10.28
CA LEU A 49 4.35 4.02 -10.71
C LEU A 49 3.41 5.07 -10.11
N SER A 50 2.51 5.58 -10.92
CA SER A 50 1.36 6.37 -10.48
C SER A 50 0.06 5.60 -10.72
N ILE A 51 -0.79 5.48 -9.69
CA ILE A 51 -2.13 4.89 -9.78
C ILE A 51 -3.15 5.94 -9.35
N ASN A 52 -4.07 6.30 -10.23
CA ASN A 52 -5.03 7.36 -9.98
C ASN A 52 -6.47 6.94 -10.31
N GLY A 53 -7.43 7.42 -9.54
CA GLY A 53 -8.86 7.28 -9.80
C GLY A 53 -9.45 5.91 -9.47
N ALA A 54 -8.69 5.00 -8.86
CA ALA A 54 -9.19 3.69 -8.46
C ALA A 54 -10.27 3.78 -7.38
N ASN A 55 -11.18 2.82 -7.33
CA ASN A 55 -12.23 2.79 -6.32
C ASN A 55 -11.67 2.31 -4.97
N THR A 56 -11.27 1.06 -4.85
CA THR A 56 -10.93 0.49 -3.55
C THR A 56 -9.82 -0.57 -3.65
N LYS A 57 -9.12 -0.76 -2.54
CA LYS A 57 -8.01 -1.71 -2.37
C LYS A 57 -6.88 -1.49 -3.37
N VAL A 58 -6.19 -0.38 -3.20
CA VAL A 58 -5.14 0.07 -4.12
C VAL A 58 -3.79 0.01 -3.42
N GLY A 59 -2.86 -0.70 -4.03
CA GLY A 59 -1.48 -0.78 -3.57
C GLY A 59 -0.48 -0.66 -4.71
N GLY A 60 0.68 -0.10 -4.44
CA GLY A 60 1.74 -0.02 -5.45
C GLY A 60 2.27 -1.39 -5.88
N VAL A 61 2.16 -2.41 -5.02
CA VAL A 61 2.54 -3.79 -5.32
C VAL A 61 1.29 -4.66 -5.49
N VAL A 62 0.44 -4.75 -4.47
CA VAL A 62 -0.74 -5.60 -4.47
C VAL A 62 -1.99 -4.84 -3.99
N GLY A 63 -3.10 -4.98 -4.71
CA GLY A 63 -4.37 -4.36 -4.32
C GLY A 63 -4.98 -5.03 -3.10
N TYR A 64 -5.20 -6.34 -3.16
CA TYR A 64 -5.82 -7.12 -2.10
C TYR A 64 -5.16 -8.48 -1.90
N VAL A 65 -4.82 -8.78 -0.65
CA VAL A 65 -4.27 -10.07 -0.21
C VAL A 65 -5.27 -10.74 0.72
N GLU A 66 -5.65 -11.97 0.40
CA GLU A 66 -6.62 -12.74 1.17
C GLU A 66 -6.16 -14.17 1.38
N ASN A 67 -6.33 -14.72 2.59
CA ASN A 67 -6.01 -16.11 2.95
C ASN A 67 -4.58 -16.56 2.54
N SER A 68 -3.62 -15.63 2.57
CA SER A 68 -2.28 -15.81 2.00
C SER A 68 -1.18 -15.46 3.00
N THR A 69 0.05 -15.78 2.66
CA THR A 69 1.24 -15.16 3.23
C THR A 69 1.82 -14.21 2.19
N PHE A 70 1.98 -12.94 2.54
CA PHE A 70 2.53 -11.93 1.66
C PHE A 70 3.91 -11.48 2.14
N GLU A 71 4.90 -11.69 1.32
CA GLU A 71 6.29 -11.27 1.57
C GLU A 71 6.67 -10.20 0.55
N CYS A 72 7.09 -9.04 1.03
CA CYS A 72 7.59 -7.96 0.19
C CYS A 72 8.89 -7.41 0.78
N SER A 73 9.96 -7.43 0.00
CA SER A 73 11.23 -6.89 0.48
C SER A 73 11.99 -6.12 -0.61
N GLN A 74 12.90 -5.23 -0.17
CA GLN A 74 13.70 -4.40 -1.07
C GLN A 74 12.83 -3.58 -2.03
N PHE A 75 11.85 -2.87 -1.47
CA PHE A 75 10.97 -1.97 -2.24
C PHE A 75 11.51 -0.55 -2.20
N THR A 76 11.81 0.01 -3.35
CA THR A 76 12.42 1.34 -3.47
C THR A 76 11.59 2.26 -4.35
N VAL A 77 11.29 3.43 -3.79
CA VAL A 77 10.77 4.61 -4.50
C VAL A 77 11.74 5.76 -4.26
N ASN A 78 12.28 6.32 -5.32
CA ASN A 78 13.17 7.49 -5.25
C ASN A 78 12.87 8.44 -6.41
N THR A 79 11.69 9.04 -6.40
CA THR A 79 11.16 9.86 -7.52
C THR A 79 10.02 10.75 -7.03
N ASN A 80 9.71 11.79 -7.79
CA ASN A 80 8.52 12.62 -7.61
C ASN A 80 7.29 12.11 -8.42
N GLN A 81 7.40 11.03 -9.14
CA GLN A 81 6.32 10.49 -9.98
C GLN A 81 5.47 9.42 -9.29
N PHE A 82 5.93 8.90 -8.15
CA PHE A 82 5.18 7.90 -7.41
C PHE A 82 3.95 8.51 -6.76
N ALA A 83 2.77 7.96 -7.05
CA ALA A 83 1.52 8.37 -6.42
C ALA A 83 0.53 7.20 -6.38
N ILE A 84 -0.13 6.99 -5.25
CA ILE A 84 -1.15 5.94 -5.09
C ILE A 84 -2.43 6.60 -4.57
N ASN A 85 -3.39 6.80 -5.45
CA ASN A 85 -4.61 7.53 -5.15
C ASN A 85 -5.85 6.70 -5.46
N GLY A 86 -6.83 6.77 -4.60
CA GLY A 86 -8.10 6.07 -4.78
C GLY A 86 -9.16 6.49 -3.77
N ASN A 87 -10.20 5.69 -3.64
CA ASN A 87 -11.29 5.99 -2.71
C ASN A 87 -11.01 5.45 -1.30
N SER A 88 -10.74 4.15 -1.16
CA SER A 88 -10.53 3.52 0.16
C SER A 88 -9.50 2.37 0.10
N TYR A 89 -8.91 2.06 1.24
CA TYR A 89 -7.90 1.00 1.40
C TYR A 89 -6.67 1.24 0.52
N ILE A 90 -5.96 2.32 0.81
CA ILE A 90 -4.83 2.78 0.01
C ILE A 90 -3.52 2.59 0.78
N GLY A 91 -2.54 1.93 0.15
CA GLY A 91 -1.20 1.79 0.69
C GLY A 91 -0.13 1.76 -0.40
N ALA A 92 1.10 2.18 -0.07
CA ALA A 92 2.18 2.14 -1.06
C ALA A 92 2.52 0.72 -1.50
N ILE A 93 2.35 -0.28 -0.65
CA ILE A 93 2.63 -1.68 -0.96
C ILE A 93 1.32 -2.45 -1.11
N ALA A 94 0.46 -2.46 -0.10
CA ALA A 94 -0.79 -3.21 -0.15
C ALA A 94 -2.00 -2.32 0.18
N GLY A 95 -3.06 -2.42 -0.61
CA GLY A 95 -4.33 -1.75 -0.32
C GLY A 95 -5.01 -2.37 0.90
N LYS A 96 -5.24 -3.68 0.87
CA LYS A 96 -5.85 -4.43 1.98
C LYS A 96 -5.22 -5.81 2.14
N THR A 97 -5.03 -6.23 3.40
CA THR A 97 -4.75 -7.63 3.77
C THR A 97 -5.87 -8.16 4.66
N TYR A 98 -6.36 -9.37 4.39
CA TYR A 98 -7.42 -10.01 5.14
C TYR A 98 -7.11 -11.50 5.38
N ASN A 99 -7.25 -11.96 6.61
CA ASN A 99 -6.94 -13.33 7.04
C ASN A 99 -5.58 -13.83 6.53
N SER A 100 -4.59 -12.94 6.50
CA SER A 100 -3.29 -13.15 5.87
C SER A 100 -2.16 -12.74 6.80
N GLY A 101 -1.03 -13.44 6.71
CA GLY A 101 0.23 -12.95 7.27
C GLY A 101 0.95 -12.03 6.28
N PHE A 102 1.72 -11.07 6.78
CA PHE A 102 2.62 -10.31 5.94
C PHE A 102 4.00 -10.14 6.57
N SER A 103 5.02 -10.17 5.76
CA SER A 103 6.39 -9.82 6.11
C SER A 103 6.91 -8.80 5.11
N ILE A 104 7.05 -7.55 5.55
CA ILE A 104 7.49 -6.45 4.71
C ILE A 104 8.78 -5.88 5.29
N SER A 105 9.87 -5.89 4.50
CA SER A 105 11.17 -5.43 4.95
C SER A 105 11.93 -4.63 3.90
N ASP A 106 12.92 -3.87 4.36
CA ASP A 106 13.85 -3.14 3.50
C ASP A 106 13.12 -2.22 2.50
N VAL A 107 12.21 -1.43 3.03
CA VAL A 107 11.37 -0.51 2.24
C VAL A 107 11.91 0.90 2.32
N SER A 108 12.11 1.53 1.18
CA SER A 108 12.49 2.93 1.08
C SER A 108 11.53 3.67 0.15
N ILE A 109 10.60 4.41 0.74
CA ILE A 109 9.73 5.34 0.02
C ILE A 109 10.27 6.75 0.28
N ASN A 110 11.04 7.23 -0.67
CA ASN A 110 11.62 8.56 -0.63
C ASN A 110 11.06 9.38 -1.81
N HIS A 111 9.86 9.89 -1.63
CA HIS A 111 9.24 10.77 -2.62
C HIS A 111 9.98 12.11 -2.62
N ILE A 112 10.53 12.48 -3.76
CA ILE A 112 11.26 13.74 -3.93
C ILE A 112 10.22 14.85 -4.20
N MET A 113 9.95 15.67 -3.19
CA MET A 113 9.02 16.80 -3.34
C MET A 113 9.69 17.95 -4.09
N THR A 114 8.98 18.53 -5.03
CA THR A 114 9.34 19.79 -5.67
C THR A 114 8.60 20.95 -5.00
N GLU A 115 9.01 22.20 -5.25
CA GLU A 115 8.31 23.38 -4.75
C GLU A 115 6.82 23.44 -5.19
N GLN A 116 6.49 22.81 -6.31
CA GLN A 116 5.13 22.74 -6.85
C GLN A 116 4.29 21.61 -6.22
N ASP A 117 4.92 20.65 -5.57
CA ASP A 117 4.27 19.45 -5.02
C ASP A 117 4.04 19.52 -3.50
N LYS A 118 4.33 20.64 -2.85
CA LYS A 118 4.31 20.78 -1.38
C LYS A 118 2.97 20.40 -0.74
N ASP A 119 1.88 20.60 -1.46
CA ASP A 119 0.53 20.35 -0.99
C ASP A 119 -0.10 19.07 -1.60
N VAL A 120 0.69 18.30 -2.35
CA VAL A 120 0.19 17.10 -3.02
C VAL A 120 0.31 15.89 -2.09
N LEU A 121 -0.80 15.24 -1.83
CA LEU A 121 -0.81 13.97 -1.12
C LEU A 121 -0.43 12.84 -2.10
N VAL A 122 0.62 12.13 -1.78
CA VAL A 122 1.21 11.08 -2.62
C VAL A 122 0.52 9.73 -2.43
N ILE A 123 0.19 9.39 -1.18
CA ILE A 123 -0.62 8.23 -0.85
C ILE A 123 -1.93 8.75 -0.28
N TYR A 124 -2.99 8.63 -1.06
CA TYR A 124 -4.19 9.42 -0.78
C TYR A 124 -5.49 8.65 -1.04
N ALA A 125 -6.44 8.83 -0.14
CA ALA A 125 -7.81 8.38 -0.33
C ALA A 125 -8.81 9.54 -0.29
N THR A 126 -9.85 9.45 -1.11
CA THR A 126 -10.98 10.36 -1.01
C THR A 126 -11.90 10.03 0.16
N ASN A 127 -11.81 8.83 0.72
CA ASN A 127 -12.66 8.37 1.81
C ASN A 127 -11.83 7.94 3.04
N GLN A 128 -11.42 6.66 3.18
CA GLN A 128 -10.86 6.14 4.44
C GLN A 128 -9.79 5.04 4.22
N PHE A 129 -9.11 4.67 5.29
CA PHE A 129 -8.09 3.61 5.36
C PHE A 129 -6.88 3.86 4.46
N VAL A 130 -6.06 4.82 4.88
CA VAL A 130 -4.81 5.16 4.18
C VAL A 130 -3.63 4.86 5.06
N GLY A 131 -2.69 4.07 4.56
CA GLY A 131 -1.42 3.81 5.23
C GLY A 131 -0.23 4.05 4.32
N GLY A 132 0.87 4.48 4.89
CA GLY A 132 2.11 4.65 4.13
C GLY A 132 2.62 3.35 3.51
N ILE A 133 2.25 2.20 4.08
CA ILE A 133 2.61 0.86 3.59
C ILE A 133 1.35 0.04 3.26
N ILE A 134 0.43 -0.10 4.22
CA ILE A 134 -0.79 -0.89 4.10
C ILE A 134 -1.99 -0.02 4.44
N GLY A 135 -2.99 0.04 3.56
CA GLY A 135 -4.22 0.77 3.83
C GLY A 135 -5.03 0.15 4.97
N CYS A 136 -5.24 -1.15 4.92
CA CYS A 136 -6.05 -1.87 5.91
C CYS A 136 -5.51 -3.30 6.15
N ALA A 137 -5.35 -3.67 7.42
CA ALA A 137 -4.93 -4.99 7.86
C ALA A 137 -5.99 -5.59 8.80
N GLU A 138 -6.74 -6.57 8.33
CA GLU A 138 -7.81 -7.22 9.09
C GLU A 138 -7.59 -8.71 9.26
N GLN A 139 -7.88 -9.22 10.46
CA GLN A 139 -7.74 -10.63 10.83
C GLN A 139 -6.37 -11.21 10.47
N CYS A 140 -5.33 -10.37 10.53
CA CYS A 140 -4.00 -10.77 10.11
C CYS A 140 -3.45 -11.87 11.02
N LYS A 141 -2.70 -12.79 10.43
CA LYS A 141 -1.84 -13.74 11.13
C LYS A 141 -0.60 -13.01 11.65
N GLU A 142 0.33 -13.71 12.29
CA GLU A 142 1.60 -13.11 12.69
C GLU A 142 2.25 -12.40 11.51
N SER A 143 2.65 -11.16 11.73
CA SER A 143 3.09 -10.27 10.66
C SER A 143 4.22 -9.37 11.13
N SER A 144 5.00 -8.82 10.20
CA SER A 144 6.10 -7.93 10.52
C SER A 144 6.30 -6.81 9.50
N LEU A 145 6.74 -5.66 10.02
CA LEU A 145 7.32 -4.55 9.26
C LEU A 145 8.72 -4.27 9.85
N SER A 146 9.77 -4.33 9.05
CA SER A 146 11.13 -4.09 9.50
C SER A 146 11.95 -3.28 8.50
N ASN A 147 12.84 -2.42 8.99
CA ASN A 147 13.69 -1.57 8.16
C ASN A 147 12.88 -0.79 7.10
N VAL A 148 11.90 -0.02 7.56
CA VAL A 148 10.96 0.71 6.69
C VAL A 148 11.18 2.21 6.84
N LEU A 149 11.46 2.88 5.73
CA LEU A 149 11.50 4.34 5.62
C LEU A 149 10.33 4.82 4.76
N VAL A 150 9.47 5.67 5.34
CA VAL A 150 8.40 6.37 4.63
C VAL A 150 8.64 7.87 4.72
N ARG A 151 9.08 8.47 3.63
CA ARG A 151 9.26 9.93 3.46
C ARG A 151 8.33 10.41 2.35
N THR A 152 7.07 10.58 2.71
CA THR A 152 6.05 11.04 1.75
C THR A 152 4.82 11.52 2.50
N SER A 153 3.96 12.25 1.81
CA SER A 153 2.67 12.66 2.35
C SER A 153 1.65 11.53 2.26
N VAL A 154 0.97 11.29 3.37
CA VAL A 154 -0.10 10.29 3.50
C VAL A 154 -1.35 10.98 4.02
N GLY A 155 -2.48 10.84 3.36
CA GLY A 155 -3.67 11.54 3.82
C GLY A 155 -4.99 11.11 3.19
N SER A 156 -6.07 11.72 3.69
CA SER A 156 -7.43 11.52 3.18
C SER A 156 -8.19 12.83 3.20
N SER A 157 -8.94 13.12 2.14
CA SER A 157 -9.84 14.29 2.08
C SER A 157 -11.28 13.97 2.45
N GLY A 158 -11.59 12.73 2.80
CA GLY A 158 -12.98 12.30 3.04
C GLY A 158 -13.78 13.32 3.83
N THR A 159 -14.81 13.86 3.23
CA THR A 159 -15.81 14.77 3.84
C THR A 159 -17.05 14.02 4.31
N GLY A 160 -16.94 12.69 4.49
CA GLY A 160 -18.06 11.84 4.85
C GLY A 160 -18.77 12.37 6.09
N SER A 161 -20.05 12.74 5.92
CA SER A 161 -20.94 13.17 6.98
C SER A 161 -21.46 12.03 7.85
N ASP A 162 -21.06 10.80 7.57
CA ASP A 162 -21.49 9.64 8.35
C ASP A 162 -20.62 9.52 9.61
N SER A 163 -21.25 9.73 10.72
CA SER A 163 -20.70 9.76 12.07
C SER A 163 -20.05 8.42 12.52
N ASP A 164 -20.14 7.36 11.74
CA ASP A 164 -19.62 6.02 12.07
C ASP A 164 -18.40 5.57 11.24
N THR A 165 -17.98 6.33 10.26
CA THR A 165 -16.81 5.95 9.44
C THR A 165 -15.63 6.87 9.73
N GLY A 166 -14.89 6.56 10.78
CA GLY A 166 -13.65 7.24 11.10
C GLY A 166 -12.68 7.21 9.91
N LYS A 167 -12.05 8.35 9.66
CA LYS A 167 -10.94 8.42 8.71
C LYS A 167 -9.72 7.83 9.37
N TYR A 168 -9.27 6.68 8.89
CA TYR A 168 -8.10 6.03 9.43
C TYR A 168 -6.89 6.32 8.53
N VAL A 169 -6.02 7.20 9.01
CA VAL A 169 -4.78 7.56 8.33
C VAL A 169 -3.61 7.22 9.23
N GLY A 170 -2.70 6.39 8.76
CA GLY A 170 -1.52 5.97 9.49
C GLY A 170 -0.26 6.08 8.66
N GLY A 171 0.84 6.48 9.28
CA GLY A 171 2.13 6.56 8.60
C GLY A 171 2.65 5.22 8.06
N LEU A 172 2.23 4.09 8.65
CA LEU A 172 2.53 2.74 8.17
C LEU A 172 1.26 2.00 7.78
N ILE A 173 0.35 1.79 8.72
CA ILE A 173 -0.91 1.06 8.53
C ILE A 173 -2.06 2.01 8.83
N GLY A 174 -3.01 2.16 7.90
CA GLY A 174 -4.16 3.03 8.08
C GLY A 174 -5.15 2.49 9.11
N TYR A 175 -5.51 1.22 9.01
CA TYR A 175 -6.38 0.54 9.96
C TYR A 175 -5.88 -0.87 10.24
N CYS A 176 -5.93 -1.26 11.50
CA CYS A 176 -5.56 -2.61 11.92
C CYS A 176 -6.61 -3.18 12.87
N ASN A 177 -7.15 -4.35 12.53
CA ASN A 177 -8.06 -5.13 13.38
C ASN A 177 -7.61 -6.60 13.37
N THR A 178 -6.78 -6.96 14.33
CA THR A 178 -6.27 -8.33 14.47
C THR A 178 -6.05 -8.66 15.94
N SER A 179 -6.22 -9.92 16.28
CA SER A 179 -5.84 -10.46 17.60
C SER A 179 -4.42 -11.02 17.64
N ASN A 180 -3.77 -11.12 16.49
CA ASN A 180 -2.41 -11.62 16.39
C ASN A 180 -1.39 -10.48 16.44
N LYS A 181 -0.14 -10.83 16.69
CA LYS A 181 0.96 -9.91 16.81
C LYS A 181 1.39 -9.34 15.45
N ILE A 182 1.63 -8.04 15.41
CA ILE A 182 2.36 -7.37 14.35
C ILE A 182 3.63 -6.78 14.94
N ASP A 183 4.78 -7.27 14.54
CA ASP A 183 6.07 -6.74 14.94
C ASP A 183 6.48 -5.58 14.04
N ILE A 184 6.76 -4.43 14.62
CA ILE A 184 7.24 -3.24 13.91
C ILE A 184 8.58 -2.83 14.51
N CYS A 185 9.64 -2.92 13.75
CA CYS A 185 10.99 -2.54 14.17
C CYS A 185 11.73 -1.75 13.09
N ASP A 186 12.73 -0.97 13.51
CA ASP A 186 13.61 -0.20 12.63
C ASP A 186 12.86 0.62 11.58
N THR A 187 11.78 1.27 11.98
CA THR A 187 10.93 2.04 11.08
C THR A 187 11.08 3.54 11.29
N LYS A 188 11.08 4.29 10.21
CA LYS A 188 11.14 5.75 10.24
C LYS A 188 10.08 6.36 9.33
N ILE A 189 9.28 7.23 9.90
CA ILE A 189 8.29 8.02 9.18
C ILE A 189 8.70 9.48 9.32
N SER A 190 8.76 10.20 8.21
CA SER A 190 9.02 11.64 8.20
C SER A 190 8.20 12.32 7.12
N SER A 191 7.57 13.44 7.45
CA SER A 191 7.08 14.39 6.45
C SER A 191 8.25 15.18 5.87
N GLN A 192 8.15 15.57 4.63
CA GLN A 192 9.04 16.56 4.03
C GLN A 192 8.42 17.96 4.18
#